data_bab676132921d17e9bae8cc0107042b6
#
_entry.id   bab676132921d17e9bae8cc0107042b6
#
_cell.length_a   1.000
_cell.length_b   1.000
_cell.length_c   1.000
_cell.angle_alpha   90.00
_cell.angle_beta   90.00
_cell.angle_gamma   90.00
#
_symmetry.space_group_name_H-M   'P 1'
#
loop_
_entity.id
_entity.type
_entity.pdbx_description
1 polymer ?
#
loop_
_entity_poly.entity_id
_entity_poly.type
_entity_poly.pdbx_seq_one_letter_code
_entity_poly.pdbx_strand_id
1 'polypeptide(L)' 'TNVVLSLRGVPMIDVTSIKLLIDIYSIFHKEERQIVFASMNPKLKESFKRTGLISMVGEEAIYPSVNEFLLDLVDKNK' A
#
# COMPACT_ATOMS: atom_id res chain seq x y z
N THR A 1 9.68 3.64 10.91
CA THR A 1 8.74 4.68 10.46
C THR A 1 7.81 4.11 9.40
N ASN A 2 6.52 4.22 9.61
CA ASN A 2 5.52 3.73 8.68
C ASN A 2 4.88 4.90 7.93
N VAL A 3 4.67 4.70 6.63
CA VAL A 3 3.96 5.67 5.80
C VAL A 3 2.68 5.01 5.30
N VAL A 4 1.56 5.67 5.52
CA VAL A 4 0.27 5.21 5.03
C VAL A 4 -0.12 6.04 3.80
N LEU A 5 -0.28 5.37 2.68
CA LEU A 5 -0.72 6.02 1.45
C LEU A 5 -2.19 5.72 1.24
N SER A 6 -3.04 6.73 1.45
CA SER A 6 -4.47 6.57 1.24
C SER A 6 -4.79 6.78 -0.24
N LEU A 7 -5.44 5.80 -0.83
CA LEU A 7 -5.86 5.86 -2.24
C LEU A 7 -7.35 6.09 -2.38
N ARG A 8 -7.96 6.63 -1.33
CA ARG A 8 -9.37 6.97 -1.34
C ARG A 8 -9.66 8.00 -2.44
N GLY A 9 -10.65 7.70 -3.27
CA GLY A 9 -11.00 8.58 -4.36
C GLY A 9 -10.14 8.44 -5.61
N VAL A 10 -9.16 7.54 -5.59
CA VAL A 10 -8.32 7.26 -6.77
C VAL A 10 -8.98 6.12 -7.56
N PRO A 11 -9.56 6.39 -8.73
CA PRO A 11 -10.27 5.33 -9.47
C PRO A 11 -9.32 4.35 -10.16
N MET A 12 -8.22 4.84 -10.71
CA MET A 12 -7.24 4.05 -11.44
C MET A 12 -5.86 4.68 -11.34
N ILE A 13 -4.83 3.85 -11.51
CA ILE A 13 -3.44 4.33 -11.60
C ILE A 13 -2.85 3.75 -12.87
N ASP A 14 -2.16 4.58 -13.66
CA ASP A 14 -1.54 4.12 -14.89
C ASP A 14 -0.24 3.34 -14.61
N VAL A 15 0.28 2.68 -15.66
CA VAL A 15 1.47 1.84 -15.53
C VAL A 15 2.68 2.63 -15.06
N THR A 16 2.83 3.86 -15.52
CA THR A 16 3.96 4.72 -15.14
C THR A 16 3.90 5.03 -13.65
N SER A 17 2.72 5.37 -13.14
CA SER A 17 2.55 5.65 -11.71
C SER A 17 2.78 4.42 -10.86
N ILE A 18 2.36 3.24 -11.34
CA ILE A 18 2.61 1.99 -10.62
C ILE A 18 4.11 1.73 -10.52
N LYS A 19 4.86 1.98 -11.59
CA LYS A 19 6.31 1.83 -11.56
C LYS A 19 6.96 2.78 -10.55
N LEU A 20 6.45 4.01 -10.45
CA LEU A 20 6.92 4.95 -9.44
C LEU A 20 6.66 4.44 -8.03
N LEU A 21 5.51 3.84 -7.80
CA LEU A 21 5.20 3.25 -6.49
C LEU A 21 6.15 2.10 -6.16
N ILE A 22 6.49 1.28 -7.14
CA ILE A 22 7.44 0.20 -6.96
C ILE A 22 8.81 0.76 -6.57
N ASP A 23 9.26 1.81 -7.24
CA ASP A 23 10.54 2.45 -6.92
C ASP A 23 10.53 3.04 -5.52
N ILE A 24 9.45 3.72 -5.15
CA ILE A 24 9.30 4.29 -3.80
C ILE A 24 9.33 3.17 -2.76
N TYR A 25 8.61 2.09 -3.01
CA TYR A 25 8.61 0.95 -2.11
C TYR A 25 10.03 0.39 -1.91
N SER A 26 10.78 0.26 -3.01
CA SER A 26 12.14 -0.27 -2.96
C SER A 26 13.06 0.61 -2.11
N ILE A 27 12.94 1.92 -2.27
CA ILE A 27 13.73 2.87 -1.48
C ILE A 27 13.37 2.76 0.00
N PHE A 28 12.08 2.72 0.32
CA PHE A 28 11.62 2.62 1.72
C PHE A 28 12.08 1.30 2.34
N HIS A 29 12.02 0.22 1.57
CA HIS A 29 12.44 -1.09 2.05
C HIS A 29 13.94 -1.11 2.40
N LYS A 30 14.77 -0.47 1.57
CA LYS A 30 16.21 -0.34 1.84
C LYS A 30 16.49 0.42 3.12
N GLU A 31 15.64 1.40 3.45
CA GLU A 31 15.80 2.21 4.65
C GLU A 31 15.10 1.60 5.86
N GLU A 32 14.62 0.37 5.74
CA GLU A 32 13.87 -0.32 6.79
C GLU A 32 12.59 0.45 7.18
N ARG A 33 12.02 1.18 6.22
CA ARG A 33 10.76 1.89 6.41
C ARG A 33 9.65 1.12 5.72
N GLN A 34 8.46 1.18 6.29
CA GLN A 34 7.32 0.46 5.77
C GLN A 34 6.33 1.39 5.10
N ILE A 35 5.81 0.98 3.96
CA ILE A 35 4.74 1.70 3.28
C ILE A 35 3.50 0.80 3.25
N VAL A 36 2.36 1.39 3.57
CA VAL A 36 1.08 0.70 3.66
C VAL A 36 0.09 1.41 2.75
N PHE A 37 -0.69 0.65 2.01
CA PHE A 37 -1.72 1.19 1.11
C PHE A 37 -3.09 0.97 1.73
N ALA A 38 -3.91 2.01 1.72
CA ALA A 38 -5.23 1.95 2.32
C ALA A 38 -6.30 2.50 1.39
N SER A 39 -7.52 2.03 1.56
CA SER A 39 -8.71 2.56 0.88
C SER A 39 -8.71 2.38 -0.63
N MET A 40 -8.12 1.31 -1.13
CA MET A 40 -8.17 1.00 -2.56
C MET A 40 -9.54 0.45 -2.95
N ASN A 41 -10.07 0.89 -4.10
CA ASN A 41 -11.26 0.26 -4.65
C ASN A 41 -10.89 -1.10 -5.28
N PRO A 42 -11.88 -1.97 -5.55
CA PRO A 42 -11.58 -3.31 -6.09
C PRO A 42 -10.83 -3.32 -7.42
N LYS A 43 -11.12 -2.36 -8.30
CA LYS A 43 -10.43 -2.27 -9.60
C LYS A 43 -8.97 -1.91 -9.42
N LEU A 44 -8.69 -0.98 -8.53
CA LEU A 44 -7.33 -0.54 -8.24
C LEU A 44 -6.54 -1.68 -7.60
N LYS A 45 -7.17 -2.39 -6.67
CA LYS A 45 -6.55 -3.54 -6.03
C LYS A 45 -6.20 -4.62 -7.03
N GLU A 46 -7.09 -4.86 -8.00
CA GLU A 46 -6.83 -5.83 -9.06
C GLU A 46 -5.67 -5.41 -9.95
N SER A 47 -5.57 -4.11 -10.28
CA SER A 47 -4.43 -3.59 -11.03
C SER A 47 -3.13 -3.80 -10.29
N PHE A 48 -3.11 -3.54 -8.99
CA PHE A 48 -1.94 -3.77 -8.16
C PHE A 48 -1.56 -5.25 -8.14
N LYS A 49 -2.55 -6.12 -8.11
CA LYS A 49 -2.33 -7.56 -8.14
C LYS A 49 -1.73 -8.01 -9.46
N ARG A 50 -2.27 -7.50 -10.58
CA ARG A 50 -1.80 -7.85 -11.93
C ARG A 50 -0.38 -7.41 -12.21
N THR A 51 -0.01 -6.24 -11.71
CA THR A 51 1.33 -5.68 -11.94
C THR A 51 2.39 -6.27 -11.00
N GLY A 52 1.99 -7.10 -10.05
CA GLY A 52 2.90 -7.70 -9.10
C GLY A 52 3.21 -6.84 -7.89
N LEU A 53 2.61 -5.66 -7.79
CA LEU A 53 2.87 -4.76 -6.68
C LEU A 53 2.40 -5.36 -5.35
N ILE A 54 1.25 -6.03 -5.34
CA ILE A 54 0.76 -6.68 -4.13
C ILE A 54 1.69 -7.82 -3.70
N SER A 55 2.21 -8.58 -4.66
CA SER A 55 3.17 -9.65 -4.36
C SER A 55 4.45 -9.10 -3.77
N MET A 56 4.86 -7.91 -4.20
CA MET A 56 6.07 -7.27 -3.70
C MET A 56 5.90 -6.73 -2.29
N VAL A 57 4.80 -6.02 -2.02
CA VAL A 57 4.60 -5.38 -0.71
C VAL A 57 3.96 -6.33 0.31
N GLY A 58 3.28 -7.37 -0.13
CA GLY A 58 2.57 -8.29 0.73
C GLY A 58 1.14 -7.83 1.02
N GLU A 59 0.22 -8.77 1.13
CA GLU A 59 -1.18 -8.44 1.41
C GLU A 59 -1.36 -7.79 2.77
N GLU A 60 -0.49 -8.06 3.71
CA GLU A 60 -0.51 -7.46 5.03
C GLU A 60 -0.25 -5.94 5.02
N ALA A 61 0.27 -5.42 3.90
CA ALA A 61 0.47 -3.97 3.72
C ALA A 61 -0.73 -3.31 3.06
N ILE A 62 -1.81 -4.04 2.82
CA ILE A 62 -3.02 -3.55 2.15
C ILE A 62 -4.16 -3.55 3.16
N TYR A 63 -4.74 -2.38 3.40
CA TYR A 63 -5.81 -2.21 4.38
C TYR A 63 -7.06 -1.64 3.74
N PRO A 64 -8.26 -2.05 4.21
CA PRO A 64 -9.51 -1.49 3.68
C PRO A 64 -9.65 0.00 3.94
N SER A 65 -9.07 0.50 5.02
CA SER A 65 -9.15 1.92 5.38
C SER A 65 -7.98 2.29 6.29
N VAL A 66 -7.76 3.59 6.43
CA VAL A 66 -6.75 4.10 7.36
C VAL A 66 -7.12 3.71 8.80
N ASN A 67 -8.40 3.73 9.14
CA ASN A 67 -8.84 3.33 10.48
C ASN A 67 -8.47 1.90 10.81
N GLU A 68 -8.63 0.99 9.85
CA GLU A 68 -8.25 -0.41 10.05
C GLU A 68 -6.75 -0.56 10.31
N PHE A 69 -5.95 0.21 9.59
CA PHE A 69 -4.52 0.22 9.82
C PHE A 69 -4.18 0.72 11.23
N LEU A 70 -4.82 1.81 11.65
CA LEU A 70 -4.56 2.39 12.97
C LEU A 70 -4.95 1.44 14.10
N LEU A 71 -6.08 0.74 13.94
CA LEU A 71 -6.51 -0.25 14.92
C LEU A 71 -5.51 -1.41 15.04
N ASP A 72 -5.02 -1.89 13.91
CA ASP A 72 -4.03 -2.96 13.89
C ASP A 72 -2.73 -2.52 14.55
N LEU A 73 -2.31 -1.28 14.30
CA LEU A 73 -1.11 -0.70 14.88
C LEU A 73 -1.21 -0.63 16.42
N VAL A 74 -2.38 -0.21 16.92
CA VAL A 74 -2.62 -0.15 18.37
C VAL A 74 -2.56 -1.55 18.97
N ASP A 75 -3.16 -2.53 18.33
CA ASP A 75 -3.13 -3.92 18.80
C ASP A 75 -1.72 -4.47 18.89
N LYS A 76 -0.89 -4.15 17.90
CA LYS A 76 0.50 -4.62 17.87
C LYS A 76 1.38 -4.00 18.95
N ASN A 77 0.97 -2.84 19.46
CA ASN A 77 1.74 -2.12 20.48
C ASN A 77 1.28 -2.45 21.90
N LYS A 78 0.35 -3.38 22.05
CA LYS A 78 -0.03 -3.90 23.38
C LYS A 78 0.90 -5.06 23.76
#